data_b5deb3e7038205774b0594d214a0f23c
#
_entry.id   b5deb3e7038205774b0594d214a0f23c
#
_cell.length_a   1.000
_cell.length_b   1.000
_cell.length_c   1.000
_cell.angle_alpha   90.00
_cell.angle_beta   90.00
_cell.angle_gamma   90.00
#
_symmetry.space_group_name_H-M   'P 1'
#
loop_
_entity.id
_entity.type
_entity.pdbx_description
1 polymer ?
#
loop_
_entity_poly.entity_id
_entity_poly.type
_entity_poly.pdbx_seq_one_letter_code
_entity_poly.pdbx_strand_id
1 'polypeptide(L)'
;MDKKIENYKLKELQRWYRKSPVQVLKKLINDEIARYKKSNRGKNALYIGLADFKLKFKSKYHLNYLVFDNLSFDKHLESFKKLPFEDKSHDDIVLIHALDCTENPYEFIREINRIATDDASITLIGFNKTSLWGLIRPYMKKETPWVLNFHSLYNINEWFKLLGYKTTYRESIYFFPILSHRFSKLMEKVSFLQRIFFRSLGGIYFCSFKKEVIATTPIKVKFTDKYVVAPFKKSTLNRIK
;
A
#
# COMPACT_ATOMS: atom_id res chain seq x y z
N MET A 1 2.47 -23.93 -8.73
CA MET A 1 1.23 -23.57 -9.45
C MET A 1 1.06 -22.05 -9.43
N ASP A 2 1.26 -21.41 -8.31
CA ASP A 2 1.07 -19.96 -8.08
C ASP A 2 1.87 -19.07 -9.05
N LYS A 3 3.15 -19.37 -9.27
CA LYS A 3 4.05 -18.61 -10.17
C LYS A 3 3.53 -18.45 -11.60
N LYS A 4 2.95 -19.53 -12.19
CA LYS A 4 2.39 -19.48 -13.55
C LYS A 4 1.16 -18.56 -13.62
N ILE A 5 0.33 -18.58 -12.58
CA ILE A 5 -0.90 -17.78 -12.49
C ILE A 5 -0.54 -16.31 -12.30
N GLU A 6 0.40 -15.99 -11.40
CA GLU A 6 0.88 -14.64 -11.16
C GLU A 6 1.48 -14.02 -12.43
N ASN A 7 2.34 -14.77 -13.13
CA ASN A 7 2.92 -14.31 -14.40
C ASN A 7 1.89 -14.10 -15.49
N TYR A 8 0.87 -14.95 -15.58
CA TYR A 8 -0.23 -14.77 -16.52
C TYR A 8 -1.00 -13.49 -16.24
N LYS A 9 -1.39 -13.26 -14.97
CA LYS A 9 -2.10 -12.04 -14.54
C LYS A 9 -1.32 -10.78 -14.87
N LEU A 10 -0.02 -10.78 -14.65
CA LEU A 10 0.86 -9.65 -14.96
C LEU A 10 0.94 -9.34 -16.44
N LYS A 11 1.11 -10.36 -17.30
CA LYS A 11 1.12 -10.19 -18.74
C LYS A 11 -0.19 -9.62 -19.28
N GLU A 12 -1.31 -10.15 -18.78
CA GLU A 12 -2.62 -9.67 -19.19
C GLU A 12 -2.85 -8.22 -18.72
N LEU A 13 -2.40 -7.86 -17.50
CA LEU A 13 -2.50 -6.50 -17.00
C LEU A 13 -1.66 -5.52 -17.84
N GLN A 14 -0.46 -5.92 -18.25
CA GLN A 14 0.40 -5.12 -19.12
C GLN A 14 -0.26 -4.91 -20.49
N ARG A 15 -0.83 -5.95 -21.11
CA ARG A 15 -1.60 -5.83 -22.35
C ARG A 15 -2.80 -4.89 -22.21
N TRP A 16 -3.49 -4.96 -21.06
CA TRP A 16 -4.63 -4.10 -20.79
C TRP A 16 -4.25 -2.62 -20.72
N TYR A 17 -3.13 -2.27 -20.06
CA TYR A 17 -2.63 -0.89 -19.99
C TYR A 17 -2.14 -0.33 -21.33
N ARG A 18 -1.86 -1.17 -22.32
CA ARG A 18 -1.51 -0.76 -23.69
C ARG A 18 -2.73 -0.38 -24.53
N LYS A 19 -3.94 -0.75 -24.10
CA LYS A 19 -5.17 -0.37 -24.82
C LYS A 19 -5.42 1.13 -24.73
N SER A 20 -5.81 1.75 -25.86
CA SER A 20 -6.02 3.21 -25.96
C SER A 20 -6.89 3.81 -24.84
N PRO A 21 -8.07 3.26 -24.50
CA PRO A 21 -8.91 3.86 -23.46
C PRO A 21 -8.29 3.79 -22.05
N VAL A 22 -7.31 2.92 -21.82
CA VAL A 22 -6.68 2.71 -20.52
C VAL A 22 -5.46 3.63 -20.30
N GLN A 23 -4.92 4.20 -21.37
CA GLN A 23 -3.76 5.11 -21.28
C GLN A 23 -4.04 6.36 -20.44
N VAL A 24 -5.29 6.85 -20.44
CA VAL A 24 -5.73 7.94 -19.56
C VAL A 24 -5.51 7.59 -18.09
N LEU A 25 -5.86 6.36 -17.70
CA LEU A 25 -5.67 5.87 -16.35
C LEU A 25 -4.21 5.79 -15.95
N LYS A 26 -3.36 5.30 -16.86
CA LYS A 26 -1.90 5.29 -16.67
C LYS A 26 -1.34 6.69 -16.42
N LYS A 27 -1.80 7.68 -17.17
CA LYS A 27 -1.42 9.09 -16.98
C LYS A 27 -1.85 9.58 -15.60
N LEU A 28 -3.10 9.36 -15.19
CA LEU A 28 -3.61 9.76 -13.88
C LEU A 28 -2.82 9.13 -12.73
N ILE A 29 -2.49 7.85 -12.82
CA ILE A 29 -1.65 7.16 -11.82
C ILE A 29 -0.26 7.81 -11.74
N ASN A 30 0.39 8.06 -12.88
CA ASN A 30 1.70 8.70 -12.91
C ASN A 30 1.67 10.13 -12.34
N ASP A 31 0.64 10.92 -12.65
CA ASP A 31 0.46 12.27 -12.12
C ASP A 31 0.23 12.25 -10.61
N GLU A 32 -0.51 11.27 -10.09
CA GLU A 32 -0.73 11.10 -8.66
C GLU A 32 0.55 10.70 -7.92
N ILE A 33 1.31 9.76 -8.47
CA ILE A 33 2.62 9.38 -7.93
C ILE A 33 3.56 10.58 -7.91
N ALA A 34 3.65 11.33 -9.01
CA ALA A 34 4.52 12.51 -9.11
C ALA A 34 4.13 13.60 -8.10
N ARG A 35 2.84 13.76 -7.84
CA ARG A 35 2.29 14.71 -6.86
C ARG A 35 2.67 14.31 -5.44
N TYR A 36 2.45 13.06 -5.09
CA TYR A 36 2.72 12.55 -3.74
C TYR A 36 4.22 12.45 -3.44
N LYS A 37 5.01 11.93 -4.38
CA LYS A 37 6.45 11.67 -4.20
C LYS A 37 7.33 12.92 -4.25
N LYS A 38 6.79 14.10 -4.51
CA LYS A 38 7.55 15.37 -4.53
C LYS A 38 8.25 15.67 -3.20
N SER A 39 7.79 15.08 -2.11
CA SER A 39 8.23 15.33 -0.73
C SER A 39 9.10 14.23 -0.10
N ASN A 40 9.26 13.08 -0.74
CA ASN A 40 9.97 11.96 -0.10
C ASN A 40 11.50 12.11 -0.16
N ARG A 41 12.15 11.80 0.99
CA ARG A 41 13.61 12.00 1.24
C ARG A 41 14.38 10.67 1.40
N GLY A 42 13.82 9.53 1.01
CA GLY A 42 14.49 8.23 1.13
C GLY A 42 15.75 8.14 0.24
N LYS A 43 16.72 7.31 0.57
CA LYS A 43 17.95 7.09 -0.21
C LYS A 43 17.81 5.91 -1.17
N ASN A 44 17.17 4.83 -0.73
CA ASN A 44 16.99 3.60 -1.48
C ASN A 44 15.52 3.38 -1.77
N ALA A 45 15.12 3.51 -3.03
CA ALA A 45 13.76 3.29 -3.45
C ALA A 45 13.63 1.96 -4.21
N LEU A 46 12.52 1.24 -3.98
CA LEU A 46 12.15 0.04 -4.71
C LEU A 46 10.81 0.26 -5.42
N TYR A 47 10.79 -0.03 -6.69
CA TYR A 47 9.59 -0.10 -7.49
C TYR A 47 9.24 -1.54 -7.83
N ILE A 48 8.03 -1.98 -7.52
CA ILE A 48 7.50 -3.28 -7.91
C ILE A 48 6.22 -3.06 -8.71
N GLY A 49 6.25 -3.43 -10.00
CA GLY A 49 5.10 -3.24 -10.88
C GLY A 49 5.39 -3.46 -12.34
N LEU A 50 4.57 -2.88 -13.22
CA LEU A 50 4.69 -3.02 -14.67
C LEU A 50 5.73 -2.05 -15.24
N ALA A 51 6.52 -2.49 -16.23
CA ALA A 51 7.53 -1.69 -16.94
C ALA A 51 6.96 -0.40 -17.57
N ASP A 52 5.68 -0.42 -17.90
CA ASP A 52 5.01 0.70 -18.55
C ASP A 52 4.83 1.93 -17.65
N PHE A 53 5.00 1.79 -16.33
CA PHE A 53 4.95 2.92 -15.40
C PHE A 53 6.36 3.44 -15.14
N LYS A 54 6.75 4.48 -15.90
CA LYS A 54 8.02 5.18 -15.70
C LYS A 54 7.89 6.16 -14.54
N LEU A 55 8.33 5.77 -13.37
CA LEU A 55 8.38 6.67 -12.22
C LEU A 55 9.48 7.70 -12.44
N LYS A 56 9.10 8.97 -12.61
CA LYS A 56 10.03 10.07 -12.65
C LYS A 56 10.29 10.57 -11.22
N PHE A 57 11.28 10.00 -10.55
CA PHE A 57 11.77 10.58 -9.30
C PHE A 57 12.72 11.73 -9.59
N LYS A 58 12.46 12.89 -8.97
CA LYS A 58 13.32 14.08 -9.05
C LYS A 58 14.42 14.02 -8.02
N SER A 59 15.22 12.96 -7.87
CA SER A 59 16.33 13.02 -6.94
C SER A 59 17.38 11.92 -7.08
N LYS A 60 18.46 12.08 -6.34
CA LYS A 60 19.64 11.22 -6.17
C LYS A 60 19.30 9.87 -5.46
N TYR A 61 18.23 9.17 -5.89
CA TYR A 61 17.89 7.88 -5.32
C TYR A 61 18.62 6.76 -6.06
N HIS A 62 19.12 5.80 -5.32
CA HIS A 62 19.35 4.47 -5.87
C HIS A 62 17.97 3.79 -6.04
N LEU A 63 17.48 3.76 -7.26
CA LEU A 63 16.17 3.19 -7.57
C LEU A 63 16.35 1.78 -8.12
N ASN A 64 15.90 0.81 -7.34
CA ASN A 64 15.81 -0.58 -7.77
C ASN A 64 14.45 -0.82 -8.42
N TYR A 65 14.47 -1.35 -9.63
CA TYR A 65 13.25 -1.74 -10.34
C TYR A 65 13.09 -3.26 -10.29
N LEU A 66 11.99 -3.70 -9.72
CA LEU A 66 11.50 -5.05 -9.90
C LEU A 66 10.31 -4.99 -10.86
N VAL A 67 10.63 -5.06 -12.13
CA VAL A 67 9.64 -4.91 -13.20
C VAL A 67 9.20 -6.28 -13.65
N PHE A 68 7.91 -6.46 -13.71
CA PHE A 68 7.28 -7.64 -14.28
C PHE A 68 7.30 -7.53 -15.82
N ASP A 69 8.46 -7.74 -16.43
CA ASP A 69 8.59 -7.84 -17.88
C ASP A 69 9.03 -9.24 -18.27
N ASN A 70 8.64 -9.68 -19.47
CA ASN A 70 8.94 -11.01 -19.99
C ASN A 70 10.44 -11.34 -20.14
N LEU A 71 11.31 -10.32 -20.06
CA LEU A 71 12.74 -10.42 -20.33
C LEU A 71 13.62 -10.27 -19.10
N SER A 72 13.08 -9.86 -17.96
CA SER A 72 13.87 -9.46 -16.79
C SER A 72 13.66 -10.30 -15.54
N PHE A 73 12.91 -11.38 -15.62
CA PHE A 73 12.92 -12.39 -14.58
C PHE A 73 14.18 -13.24 -14.69
N ASP A 74 15.31 -12.57 -14.51
CA ASP A 74 16.57 -13.28 -14.31
C ASP A 74 16.50 -14.06 -13.00
N LYS A 75 16.39 -15.36 -13.18
CA LYS A 75 16.81 -16.49 -12.32
C LYS A 75 16.51 -16.52 -10.81
N HIS A 76 16.04 -15.44 -10.14
CA HIS A 76 16.00 -15.41 -8.67
C HIS A 76 14.66 -15.03 -8.02
N LEU A 77 13.64 -14.63 -8.76
CA LEU A 77 12.30 -14.43 -8.21
C LEU A 77 11.48 -15.69 -8.33
N GLU A 78 11.57 -16.51 -7.30
CA GLU A 78 10.78 -17.75 -7.27
C GLU A 78 9.29 -17.50 -7.06
N SER A 79 8.92 -16.39 -6.42
CA SER A 79 7.54 -15.89 -6.25
C SER A 79 7.55 -14.55 -5.48
N PHE A 80 6.39 -13.90 -5.34
CA PHE A 80 6.20 -12.79 -4.40
C PHE A 80 6.47 -13.14 -2.93
N LYS A 81 6.71 -14.42 -2.61
CA LYS A 81 6.97 -14.91 -1.25
C LYS A 81 8.35 -14.54 -0.73
N LYS A 82 9.35 -14.42 -1.61
CA LYS A 82 10.72 -14.05 -1.22
C LYS A 82 11.33 -13.14 -2.28
N LEU A 83 11.61 -11.90 -1.90
CA LEU A 83 12.25 -10.91 -2.74
C LEU A 83 13.79 -10.99 -2.62
N PRO A 84 14.55 -10.75 -3.70
CA PRO A 84 16.00 -10.88 -3.71
C PRO A 84 16.70 -9.65 -3.08
N PHE A 85 16.18 -9.19 -1.94
CA PHE A 85 16.72 -8.03 -1.23
C PHE A 85 16.98 -8.37 0.22
N GLU A 86 17.96 -7.70 0.81
CA GLU A 86 18.30 -7.81 2.22
C GLU A 86 17.23 -7.20 3.12
N ASP A 87 17.23 -7.60 4.38
CA ASP A 87 16.36 -7.06 5.40
C ASP A 87 16.65 -5.56 5.58
N LYS A 88 15.59 -4.77 5.78
CA LYS A 88 15.70 -3.31 6.06
C LYS A 88 16.57 -2.55 5.06
N SER A 89 16.49 -2.88 3.78
CA SER A 89 17.32 -2.32 2.70
C SER A 89 16.70 -1.15 1.95
N HIS A 90 15.38 -0.92 2.08
CA HIS A 90 14.66 0.08 1.30
C HIS A 90 13.85 1.05 2.16
N ASP A 91 14.03 2.35 1.90
CA ASP A 91 13.35 3.44 2.62
C ASP A 91 12.02 3.83 1.98
N ASP A 92 11.87 3.57 0.68
CA ASP A 92 10.68 3.95 -0.09
C ASP A 92 10.30 2.85 -1.07
N ILE A 93 9.13 2.25 -0.88
CA ILE A 93 8.67 1.13 -1.69
C ILE A 93 7.36 1.52 -2.38
N VAL A 94 7.32 1.38 -3.70
CA VAL A 94 6.13 1.66 -4.51
C VAL A 94 5.66 0.39 -5.18
N LEU A 95 4.45 -0.03 -4.87
CA LEU A 95 3.79 -1.22 -5.39
C LEU A 95 2.63 -0.81 -6.30
N ILE A 96 2.74 -1.11 -7.61
CA ILE A 96 1.66 -0.84 -8.56
C ILE A 96 1.08 -2.16 -9.05
N HIS A 97 -0.16 -2.44 -8.66
CA HIS A 97 -0.90 -3.66 -8.96
C HIS A 97 -0.22 -4.96 -8.52
N ALA A 98 0.81 -4.88 -7.70
CA ALA A 98 1.53 -6.06 -7.23
C ALA A 98 0.63 -6.94 -6.35
N LEU A 99 -0.14 -6.32 -5.43
CA LEU A 99 -1.12 -7.04 -4.61
C LEU A 99 -2.27 -7.66 -5.41
N ASP A 100 -2.68 -7.00 -6.51
CA ASP A 100 -3.79 -7.48 -7.34
C ASP A 100 -3.41 -8.76 -8.12
N CYS A 101 -2.13 -8.96 -8.34
CA CYS A 101 -1.60 -10.09 -9.10
C CYS A 101 -1.18 -11.28 -8.24
N THR A 102 -0.83 -11.07 -6.97
CA THR A 102 -0.42 -12.14 -6.06
C THR A 102 -1.58 -13.00 -5.58
N GLU A 103 -1.33 -14.28 -5.35
CA GLU A 103 -2.30 -15.19 -4.74
C GLU A 103 -2.33 -15.06 -3.21
N ASN A 104 -1.20 -14.70 -2.60
CA ASN A 104 -1.05 -14.57 -1.14
C ASN A 104 -0.66 -13.13 -0.75
N PRO A 105 -1.61 -12.18 -0.74
CA PRO A 105 -1.31 -10.76 -0.50
C PRO A 105 -0.71 -10.51 0.89
N TYR A 106 -1.13 -11.26 1.90
CA TYR A 106 -0.61 -11.11 3.26
C TYR A 106 0.85 -11.55 3.39
N GLU A 107 1.22 -12.68 2.80
CA GLU A 107 2.62 -13.14 2.75
C GLU A 107 3.50 -12.13 2.02
N PHE A 108 3.01 -11.60 0.91
CA PHE A 108 3.73 -10.57 0.16
C PHE A 108 3.93 -9.27 0.97
N ILE A 109 2.91 -8.80 1.68
CA ILE A 109 3.04 -7.62 2.54
C ILE A 109 4.04 -7.87 3.68
N ARG A 110 4.10 -9.08 4.26
CA ARG A 110 5.11 -9.43 5.26
C ARG A 110 6.52 -9.39 4.67
N GLU A 111 6.68 -9.85 3.44
CA GLU A 111 7.97 -9.80 2.73
C GLU A 111 8.37 -8.34 2.42
N ILE A 112 7.43 -7.50 2.02
CA ILE A 112 7.65 -6.06 1.87
C ILE A 112 8.07 -5.43 3.22
N ASN A 113 7.44 -5.82 4.32
CA ASN A 113 7.84 -5.34 5.65
C ASN A 113 9.25 -5.79 6.05
N ARG A 114 9.69 -6.99 5.63
CA ARG A 114 11.06 -7.48 5.90
C ARG A 114 12.11 -6.58 5.26
N ILE A 115 11.92 -6.22 3.99
CA ILE A 115 12.89 -5.40 3.23
C ILE A 115 12.77 -3.90 3.51
N ALA A 116 11.67 -3.45 4.14
CA ALA A 116 11.44 -2.06 4.51
C ALA A 116 12.25 -1.67 5.75
N THR A 117 12.88 -0.49 5.73
CA THR A 117 13.53 0.10 6.91
C THR A 117 12.52 0.47 8.01
N ASP A 118 13.00 0.80 9.19
CA ASP A 118 12.11 1.10 10.33
C ASP A 118 11.35 2.43 10.16
N ASP A 119 11.79 3.31 9.27
CA ASP A 119 11.13 4.58 8.91
C ASP A 119 10.57 4.59 7.48
N ALA A 120 10.50 3.42 6.84
CA ALA A 120 10.11 3.27 5.45
C ALA A 120 8.70 3.81 5.15
N SER A 121 8.57 4.32 3.93
CA SER A 121 7.30 4.69 3.31
C SER A 121 6.92 3.65 2.24
N ILE A 122 5.73 3.09 2.36
CA ILE A 122 5.22 2.11 1.40
C ILE A 122 4.00 2.71 0.70
N THR A 123 4.04 2.79 -0.61
CA THR A 123 2.94 3.30 -1.44
C THR A 123 2.34 2.17 -2.26
N LEU A 124 1.03 2.01 -2.16
CA LEU A 124 0.26 0.99 -2.84
C LEU A 124 -0.73 1.60 -3.82
N ILE A 125 -0.79 1.02 -5.00
CA ILE A 125 -1.75 1.35 -6.03
C ILE A 125 -2.36 0.04 -6.53
N GLY A 126 -3.69 -0.05 -6.51
CA GLY A 126 -4.39 -1.26 -6.94
C GLY A 126 -5.88 -1.07 -7.14
N PHE A 127 -6.58 -2.13 -7.53
CA PHE A 127 -8.01 -2.13 -7.78
C PHE A 127 -8.84 -2.23 -6.51
N ASN A 128 -9.81 -1.33 -6.37
CA ASN A 128 -10.65 -1.21 -5.19
C ASN A 128 -11.87 -2.12 -5.25
N LYS A 129 -11.94 -3.09 -4.34
CA LYS A 129 -13.06 -4.04 -4.23
C LYS A 129 -14.37 -3.35 -3.87
N THR A 130 -14.35 -2.28 -3.08
CA THR A 130 -15.53 -1.56 -2.61
C THR A 130 -16.00 -0.48 -3.57
N SER A 131 -15.39 -0.37 -4.74
CA SER A 131 -15.78 0.55 -5.81
C SER A 131 -16.88 -0.03 -6.71
N LEU A 132 -17.41 0.82 -7.61
CA LEU A 132 -18.28 0.36 -8.68
C LEU A 132 -17.61 -0.74 -9.55
N TRP A 133 -16.29 -0.67 -9.74
CA TRP A 133 -15.53 -1.71 -10.44
C TRP A 133 -15.62 -3.05 -9.72
N GLY A 134 -15.45 -3.05 -8.39
CA GLY A 134 -15.56 -4.27 -7.59
C GLY A 134 -16.98 -4.84 -7.58
N LEU A 135 -18.00 -3.97 -7.58
CA LEU A 135 -19.40 -4.37 -7.60
C LEU A 135 -19.80 -5.07 -8.91
N ILE A 136 -19.36 -4.55 -10.05
CA ILE A 136 -19.68 -5.15 -11.37
C ILE A 136 -18.77 -6.32 -11.74
N ARG A 137 -17.64 -6.50 -11.08
CA ARG A 137 -16.65 -7.55 -11.36
C ARG A 137 -17.25 -8.96 -11.53
N PRO A 138 -18.20 -9.43 -10.68
CA PRO A 138 -18.79 -10.77 -10.83
C PRO A 138 -19.56 -10.96 -12.15
N TYR A 139 -20.06 -9.88 -12.74
CA TYR A 139 -20.86 -9.90 -13.96
C TYR A 139 -20.00 -9.71 -15.23
N MET A 140 -18.71 -9.37 -15.05
CA MET A 140 -17.82 -9.13 -16.16
C MET A 140 -17.18 -10.44 -16.66
N LYS A 141 -16.76 -10.43 -17.94
CA LYS A 141 -16.02 -11.55 -18.53
C LYS A 141 -14.73 -11.78 -17.74
N LYS A 142 -14.24 -13.04 -17.74
CA LYS A 142 -12.96 -13.42 -17.11
C LYS A 142 -11.76 -12.87 -17.89
N GLU A 143 -11.72 -11.55 -18.07
CA GLU A 143 -10.67 -10.80 -18.76
C GLU A 143 -10.09 -9.76 -17.78
N THR A 144 -8.87 -9.30 -18.06
CA THR A 144 -8.25 -8.22 -17.28
C THR A 144 -9.01 -6.89 -17.50
N PRO A 145 -9.28 -6.10 -16.44
CA PRO A 145 -8.74 -6.26 -15.08
C PRO A 145 -9.56 -7.18 -14.16
N TRP A 146 -10.70 -7.71 -14.60
CA TRP A 146 -11.70 -8.39 -13.76
C TRP A 146 -11.23 -9.71 -13.18
N VAL A 147 -10.23 -10.36 -13.80
CA VAL A 147 -9.61 -11.61 -13.32
C VAL A 147 -8.67 -11.37 -12.13
N LEU A 148 -8.23 -10.12 -11.91
CA LEU A 148 -7.29 -9.78 -10.85
C LEU A 148 -7.94 -9.78 -9.46
N ASN A 149 -7.13 -9.84 -8.43
CA ASN A 149 -7.59 -9.79 -7.04
C ASN A 149 -7.83 -8.34 -6.62
N PHE A 150 -9.11 -7.95 -6.46
CA PHE A 150 -9.44 -6.61 -5.95
C PHE A 150 -9.43 -6.64 -4.42
N HIS A 151 -8.78 -5.66 -3.81
CA HIS A 151 -8.69 -5.55 -2.37
C HIS A 151 -9.49 -4.36 -1.84
N SER A 152 -10.14 -4.53 -0.68
CA SER A 152 -10.79 -3.40 -0.02
C SER A 152 -9.74 -2.53 0.69
N LEU A 153 -9.95 -1.23 0.67
CA LEU A 153 -9.12 -0.29 1.41
C LEU A 153 -9.08 -0.59 2.91
N TYR A 154 -10.17 -1.12 3.44
CA TYR A 154 -10.27 -1.55 4.82
C TYR A 154 -9.27 -2.67 5.13
N ASN A 155 -9.31 -3.77 4.36
CA ASN A 155 -8.41 -4.91 4.57
C ASN A 155 -6.93 -4.51 4.45
N ILE A 156 -6.60 -3.73 3.43
CA ILE A 156 -5.22 -3.23 3.25
C ILE A 156 -4.77 -2.43 4.47
N ASN A 157 -5.61 -1.52 4.95
CA ASN A 157 -5.30 -0.71 6.12
C ASN A 157 -5.08 -1.57 7.37
N GLU A 158 -5.93 -2.58 7.61
CA GLU A 158 -5.77 -3.50 8.74
C GLU A 158 -4.48 -4.33 8.63
N TRP A 159 -4.14 -4.83 7.44
CA TRP A 159 -2.90 -5.58 7.25
C TRP A 159 -1.65 -4.74 7.57
N PHE A 160 -1.61 -3.49 7.12
CA PHE A 160 -0.49 -2.60 7.42
C PHE A 160 -0.47 -2.16 8.87
N LYS A 161 -1.63 -1.93 9.48
CA LYS A 161 -1.74 -1.59 10.90
C LYS A 161 -1.21 -2.70 11.80
N LEU A 162 -1.51 -3.98 11.49
CA LEU A 162 -0.97 -5.14 12.21
C LEU A 162 0.56 -5.22 12.16
N LEU A 163 1.20 -4.65 11.13
CA LEU A 163 2.64 -4.57 10.98
C LEU A 163 3.25 -3.27 11.53
N GLY A 164 2.47 -2.44 12.24
CA GLY A 164 2.93 -1.20 12.85
C GLY A 164 3.02 -0.01 11.89
N TYR A 165 2.26 -0.02 10.79
CA TYR A 165 2.21 1.11 9.87
C TYR A 165 0.98 1.98 10.10
N LYS A 166 1.16 3.29 9.92
CA LYS A 166 0.09 4.30 9.89
C LYS A 166 -0.16 4.78 8.47
N THR A 167 -1.42 4.93 8.11
CA THR A 167 -1.81 5.52 6.83
C THR A 167 -1.49 7.01 6.82
N THR A 168 -0.65 7.45 5.90
CA THR A 168 -0.25 8.86 5.72
C THR A 168 -0.99 9.54 4.58
N TYR A 169 -1.37 8.78 3.57
CA TYR A 169 -2.12 9.27 2.42
C TYR A 169 -3.11 8.23 1.93
N ARG A 170 -4.29 8.67 1.53
CA ARG A 170 -5.34 7.82 0.97
C ARG A 170 -6.16 8.62 -0.03
N GLU A 171 -6.17 8.14 -1.25
CA GLU A 171 -6.97 8.69 -2.34
C GLU A 171 -7.53 7.54 -3.19
N SER A 172 -8.62 7.78 -3.89
CA SER A 172 -9.07 6.87 -4.95
C SER A 172 -9.38 7.65 -6.20
N ILE A 173 -9.03 7.08 -7.33
CA ILE A 173 -9.15 7.70 -8.64
C ILE A 173 -10.01 6.83 -9.54
N TYR A 174 -10.58 7.46 -10.54
CA TYR A 174 -11.30 6.82 -11.62
C TYR A 174 -12.51 5.98 -11.19
N PHE A 175 -13.63 6.64 -11.00
CA PHE A 175 -14.83 6.02 -10.44
C PHE A 175 -15.51 5.02 -11.39
N PHE A 176 -15.69 5.40 -12.67
CA PHE A 176 -16.40 4.56 -13.65
C PHE A 176 -15.47 3.57 -14.34
N PRO A 177 -15.93 2.30 -14.54
CA PRO A 177 -15.15 1.32 -15.29
C PRO A 177 -14.92 1.74 -16.75
N ILE A 178 -13.76 1.39 -17.27
CA ILE A 178 -13.42 1.62 -18.68
C ILE A 178 -14.10 0.56 -19.52
N LEU A 179 -15.31 0.84 -19.97
CA LEU A 179 -16.11 -0.06 -20.82
C LEU A 179 -15.96 0.26 -22.31
N SER A 180 -15.83 1.54 -22.67
CA SER A 180 -15.61 1.97 -24.04
C SER A 180 -14.88 3.32 -24.10
N HIS A 181 -14.27 3.62 -25.25
CA HIS A 181 -13.54 4.88 -25.46
C HIS A 181 -14.44 6.14 -25.36
N ARG A 182 -15.68 6.05 -25.85
CA ARG A 182 -16.64 7.18 -25.80
C ARG A 182 -17.08 7.44 -24.36
N PHE A 183 -17.35 6.38 -23.62
CA PHE A 183 -17.75 6.45 -22.22
C PHE A 183 -16.62 7.00 -21.34
N SER A 184 -15.37 6.60 -21.56
CA SER A 184 -14.23 7.08 -20.77
C SER A 184 -14.00 8.58 -20.94
N LYS A 185 -14.12 9.13 -22.16
CA LYS A 185 -14.01 10.57 -22.41
C LYS A 185 -15.11 11.40 -21.73
N LEU A 186 -16.34 10.91 -21.72
CA LEU A 186 -17.44 11.57 -21.03
C LEU A 186 -17.21 11.60 -19.51
N MET A 187 -16.75 10.47 -18.96
CA MET A 187 -16.50 10.31 -17.51
C MET A 187 -15.28 11.10 -17.03
N GLU A 188 -14.30 11.36 -17.88
CA GLU A 188 -13.17 12.24 -17.57
C GLU A 188 -13.62 13.66 -17.19
N LYS A 189 -14.64 14.20 -17.86
CA LYS A 189 -15.23 15.51 -17.55
C LYS A 189 -15.94 15.54 -16.19
N VAL A 190 -16.49 14.42 -15.75
CA VAL A 190 -17.24 14.29 -14.49
C VAL A 190 -16.31 13.90 -13.32
N SER A 191 -15.08 13.50 -13.60
CA SER A 191 -14.11 12.99 -12.61
C SER A 191 -13.81 13.98 -11.49
N PHE A 192 -13.86 15.27 -11.73
CA PHE A 192 -13.65 16.30 -10.71
C PHE A 192 -14.72 16.28 -9.62
N LEU A 193 -16.00 16.17 -9.99
CA LEU A 193 -17.11 16.06 -9.02
C LEU A 193 -17.04 14.77 -8.23
N GLN A 194 -16.57 13.69 -8.85
CA GLN A 194 -16.41 12.39 -8.22
C GLN A 194 -15.36 12.42 -7.10
N ARG A 195 -14.26 13.16 -7.27
CA ARG A 195 -13.23 13.34 -6.23
C ARG A 195 -13.79 13.98 -4.95
N ILE A 196 -14.74 14.89 -5.10
CA ILE A 196 -15.32 15.59 -3.96
C ILE A 196 -16.31 14.70 -3.20
N PHE A 197 -17.23 14.05 -3.92
CA PHE A 197 -18.32 13.29 -3.30
C PHE A 197 -18.00 11.83 -3.00
N PHE A 198 -17.08 11.20 -3.74
CA PHE A 198 -16.85 9.74 -3.69
C PHE A 198 -15.36 9.38 -3.50
N ARG A 199 -14.69 10.09 -2.61
CA ARG A 199 -13.24 9.98 -2.37
C ARG A 199 -12.73 8.56 -2.09
N SER A 200 -13.58 7.67 -1.57
CA SER A 200 -13.22 6.28 -1.26
C SER A 200 -13.75 5.23 -2.23
N LEU A 201 -14.57 5.64 -3.22
CA LEU A 201 -15.28 4.73 -4.13
C LEU A 201 -14.68 4.66 -5.53
N GLY A 202 -13.54 5.31 -5.78
CA GLY A 202 -12.82 5.19 -7.05
C GLY A 202 -12.37 3.76 -7.32
N GLY A 203 -12.31 3.38 -8.60
CA GLY A 203 -11.93 2.04 -9.04
C GLY A 203 -10.50 1.66 -8.73
N ILE A 204 -9.62 2.65 -8.61
CA ILE A 204 -8.22 2.47 -8.23
C ILE A 204 -7.94 3.25 -6.95
N TYR A 205 -7.38 2.57 -5.97
CA TYR A 205 -6.89 3.20 -4.75
C TYR A 205 -5.41 3.58 -4.88
N PHE A 206 -5.06 4.65 -4.20
CA PHE A 206 -3.71 5.11 -3.92
C PHE A 206 -3.58 5.28 -2.41
N CYS A 207 -2.77 4.45 -1.77
CA CYS A 207 -2.55 4.51 -0.32
C CYS A 207 -1.06 4.57 -0.02
N SER A 208 -0.68 5.38 0.97
CA SER A 208 0.67 5.40 1.47
C SER A 208 0.68 5.16 2.97
N PHE A 209 1.65 4.37 3.38
CA PHE A 209 1.85 3.93 4.75
C PHE A 209 3.25 4.30 5.19
N LYS A 210 3.38 4.72 6.43
CA LYS A 210 4.67 4.95 7.07
C LYS A 210 4.75 4.14 8.35
N LYS A 211 5.88 3.48 8.57
CA LYS A 211 6.10 2.72 9.79
C LYS A 211 6.15 3.66 10.97
N GLU A 212 5.42 3.34 12.02
CA GLU A 212 5.37 4.13 13.24
C GLU A 212 6.52 3.66 14.13
N VAL A 213 7.59 4.44 14.19
CA VAL A 213 8.65 4.21 15.16
C VAL A 213 8.10 4.64 16.51
N ILE A 214 7.70 3.67 17.32
CA ILE A 214 7.39 3.93 18.73
C ILE A 214 8.71 4.32 19.36
N ALA A 215 8.96 5.62 19.52
CA ALA A 215 10.06 6.09 20.32
C ALA A 215 9.79 5.64 21.75
N THR A 216 10.37 4.52 22.15
CA THR A 216 10.45 4.11 23.55
C THR A 216 11.40 5.05 24.25
N THR A 217 10.98 6.28 24.48
CA THR A 217 11.64 7.13 25.47
C THR A 217 11.25 6.54 26.81
N PRO A 218 12.17 5.92 27.57
CA PRO A 218 11.85 5.46 28.91
C PRO A 218 11.45 6.71 29.70
N ILE A 219 10.19 6.80 30.09
CA ILE A 219 9.73 7.80 31.04
C ILE A 219 10.52 7.49 32.31
N LYS A 220 11.51 8.32 32.62
CA LYS A 220 12.13 8.29 33.94
C LYS A 220 11.05 8.67 34.96
N VAL A 221 10.37 7.66 35.48
CA VAL A 221 9.49 7.84 36.62
C VAL A 221 10.39 8.28 37.76
N LYS A 222 10.40 9.56 38.09
CA LYS A 222 10.97 10.04 39.34
C LYS A 222 10.03 9.55 40.44
N PHE A 223 10.41 8.44 41.08
CA PHE A 223 9.82 8.07 42.34
C PHE A 223 10.19 9.17 43.34
N THR A 224 9.33 10.12 43.54
CA THR A 224 9.43 11.02 44.71
C THR A 224 8.95 10.20 45.91
N ASP A 225 9.89 9.69 46.68
CA ASP A 225 9.62 9.05 47.97
C ASP A 225 8.97 10.06 48.91
N LYS A 226 7.65 10.17 48.82
CA LYS A 226 6.81 10.82 49.82
C LYS A 226 5.70 9.88 50.24
N TYR A 227 6.08 8.70 50.71
CA TYR A 227 5.20 7.95 51.58
C TYR A 227 5.56 8.33 53.01
N VAL A 228 4.89 9.33 53.57
CA VAL A 228 4.87 9.54 55.00
C VAL A 228 4.01 8.43 55.60
N VAL A 229 4.67 7.39 56.08
CA VAL A 229 4.03 6.35 56.88
C VAL A 229 3.66 7.00 58.21
N ALA A 230 2.36 7.31 58.39
CA ALA A 230 1.89 7.77 59.70
C ALA A 230 2.13 6.67 60.74
N PRO A 231 2.78 6.97 61.86
CA PRO A 231 3.04 5.96 62.89
C PRO A 231 1.72 5.44 63.48
N PHE A 232 1.56 4.15 63.57
CA PHE A 232 0.43 3.50 64.23
C PHE A 232 0.33 3.98 65.66
N LYS A 233 -0.74 4.66 66.06
CA LYS A 233 -1.06 4.94 67.44
C LYS A 233 -1.37 3.62 68.15
N LYS A 234 -0.53 3.21 69.12
CA LYS A 234 -0.85 2.11 70.03
C LYS A 234 -2.08 2.47 70.84
N SER A 235 -3.15 1.75 70.66
CA SER A 235 -4.33 1.80 71.50
C SER A 235 -3.98 1.23 72.87
N THR A 236 -3.96 2.05 73.90
CA THR A 236 -3.86 1.64 75.31
C THR A 236 -5.23 1.08 75.73
N LEU A 237 -5.32 -0.22 75.85
CA LEU A 237 -6.43 -0.90 76.51
C LEU A 237 -6.36 -0.60 78.01
N ASN A 238 -7.28 0.30 78.49
CA ASN A 238 -7.54 0.45 79.92
C ASN A 238 -8.21 -0.81 80.44
N ARG A 239 -7.51 -1.57 81.29
CA ARG A 239 -8.10 -2.58 82.12
C ARG A 239 -8.92 -1.91 83.21
N ILE A 240 -10.20 -2.10 83.17
CA ILE A 240 -11.12 -1.78 84.31
C ILE A 240 -11.09 -2.98 85.26
N LYS A 241 -10.80 -2.70 86.55
CA LYS A 241 -10.97 -3.60 87.68
C LYS A 241 -12.45 -3.85 87.97
#